data_3e75732098fb87bb1ac489061c5a73ef
#
_entry.id   3e75732098fb87bb1ac489061c5a73ef
#
_cell.length_a   1.000
_cell.length_b   1.000
_cell.length_c   1.000
_cell.angle_alpha   90.00
_cell.angle_beta   90.00
_cell.angle_gamma   90.00
#
_symmetry.space_group_name_H-M   'P 1'
#
loop_
_entity.id
_entity.type
_entity.pdbx_description
1 polymer ?
#
loop_
_entity_poly.entity_id
_entity_poly.type
_entity_poly.pdbx_seq_one_letter_code
_entity_poly.pdbx_strand_id
1 'polypeptide(L)'
;MPVPTIQKIEVQGFTWSVAGITHRRAFHYDTGSSLTFSGGTLRVTADNGVVGEFAGWRHDPKAVAGAAARYLGQPALDRERFYQQAKRSGVMAIYDIALWDLAGKMADVPAHALMGTYRTEVPAYASTIDGAVGGPLSTPESFADFAEACRDMGYQGFKIHPYAWTDVRQHVATVLAVGERVGGEMDLMIDPYCLFDTFADALKVGRACDEAGFFWLEDPYSDGGITPFSHTKLREMIRTPLLQGEQVSTVEERMALILAKATDFARADVGRHGLTGALKLAHAAETVGLDIEPHRSGPAELQFLAAVKNANYYEVVWVHPVMRDSEPPIYANVSITGLDCIDDRGMVQVPEGPGLGIIYDWDYINAHA
;
A
#
# COMPACT_ATOMS: atom_id res chain seq x y z
N MET A 1 25.83 -26.78 -4.56
CA MET A 1 25.19 -26.78 -5.89
C MET A 1 25.36 -25.38 -6.47
N PRO A 2 25.53 -25.23 -7.80
CA PRO A 2 25.58 -23.91 -8.41
C PRO A 2 24.24 -23.18 -8.18
N VAL A 3 24.30 -21.86 -8.07
CA VAL A 3 23.08 -21.03 -7.95
C VAL A 3 22.30 -21.13 -9.26
N PRO A 4 21.00 -21.48 -9.23
CA PRO A 4 20.17 -21.54 -10.43
C PRO A 4 20.14 -20.20 -11.19
N THR A 5 20.02 -20.27 -12.52
CA THR A 5 19.93 -19.10 -13.39
C THR A 5 18.51 -18.89 -13.90
N ILE A 6 18.14 -17.65 -14.17
CA ILE A 6 16.82 -17.29 -14.71
C ILE A 6 16.75 -17.73 -16.17
N GLN A 7 15.91 -18.74 -16.47
CA GLN A 7 15.80 -19.35 -17.78
C GLN A 7 14.69 -18.74 -18.64
N LYS A 8 13.55 -18.38 -18.00
CA LYS A 8 12.37 -17.89 -18.72
C LYS A 8 11.68 -16.78 -17.93
N ILE A 9 11.12 -15.81 -18.65
CA ILE A 9 10.30 -14.74 -18.08
C ILE A 9 9.04 -14.62 -18.93
N GLU A 10 7.87 -14.66 -18.27
CA GLU A 10 6.58 -14.55 -18.88
C GLU A 10 5.83 -13.37 -18.25
N VAL A 11 5.23 -12.53 -19.09
CA VAL A 11 4.42 -11.37 -18.69
C VAL A 11 3.10 -11.42 -19.41
N GLN A 12 2.01 -11.30 -18.65
CA GLN A 12 0.64 -11.31 -19.21
C GLN A 12 -0.15 -10.17 -18.58
N GLY A 13 -0.92 -9.43 -19.40
CA GLY A 13 -1.91 -8.47 -18.90
C GLY A 13 -3.24 -9.17 -18.64
N PHE A 14 -4.02 -8.62 -17.71
CA PHE A 14 -5.43 -9.01 -17.49
C PHE A 14 -6.21 -7.82 -16.96
N THR A 15 -7.55 -7.95 -16.97
CA THR A 15 -8.47 -6.90 -16.50
C THR A 15 -9.43 -7.44 -15.46
N TRP A 16 -9.94 -6.56 -14.60
CA TRP A 16 -11.05 -6.86 -13.69
C TRP A 16 -11.95 -5.63 -13.55
N SER A 17 -13.19 -5.86 -13.19
CA SER A 17 -14.19 -4.80 -13.07
C SER A 17 -14.69 -4.70 -11.62
N VAL A 18 -14.80 -3.47 -11.15
CA VAL A 18 -15.37 -3.13 -9.84
C VAL A 18 -16.70 -2.44 -10.06
N ALA A 19 -17.78 -3.02 -9.52
CA ALA A 19 -19.13 -2.50 -9.68
C ALA A 19 -19.37 -1.26 -8.78
N GLY A 20 -20.26 -0.37 -9.23
CA GLY A 20 -20.69 0.79 -8.47
C GLY A 20 -19.82 2.03 -8.60
N ILE A 21 -18.77 1.99 -9.41
CA ILE A 21 -17.82 3.12 -9.58
C ILE A 21 -17.76 3.49 -11.05
N THR A 22 -17.82 4.81 -11.38
CA THR A 22 -17.72 5.27 -12.78
C THR A 22 -16.37 5.93 -13.10
N HIS A 23 -15.64 6.48 -12.11
CA HIS A 23 -14.43 7.22 -12.38
C HIS A 23 -13.38 7.10 -11.26
N ARG A 24 -12.10 7.04 -11.62
CA ARG A 24 -10.98 6.75 -10.71
C ARG A 24 -10.56 7.93 -9.80
N ARG A 25 -10.84 9.18 -10.17
CA ARG A 25 -10.44 10.39 -9.41
C ARG A 25 -11.60 11.27 -8.97
N ALA A 26 -12.78 10.91 -9.32
CA ALA A 26 -14.00 11.56 -8.91
C ALA A 26 -15.01 10.42 -8.86
N PHE A 27 -14.91 9.59 -7.84
CA PHE A 27 -15.76 8.43 -7.71
C PHE A 27 -17.22 8.87 -7.71
N HIS A 28 -17.80 8.94 -8.89
CA HIS A 28 -19.23 9.03 -9.03
C HIS A 28 -19.78 7.62 -8.85
N TYR A 29 -20.53 7.45 -7.79
CA TYR A 29 -21.25 6.21 -7.56
C TYR A 29 -22.47 6.19 -8.42
N ASP A 30 -22.53 5.18 -9.27
CA ASP A 30 -23.73 4.82 -10.02
C ASP A 30 -23.89 3.31 -9.85
N THR A 31 -24.94 2.91 -9.15
CA THR A 31 -25.22 1.49 -8.84
C THR A 31 -25.38 0.60 -10.07
N GLY A 32 -25.53 1.18 -11.26
CA GLY A 32 -25.58 0.46 -12.54
C GLY A 32 -24.28 0.42 -13.32
N SER A 33 -23.22 1.08 -12.82
CA SER A 33 -21.94 1.19 -13.51
C SER A 33 -20.87 0.22 -13.01
N SER A 34 -19.81 0.10 -13.77
CA SER A 34 -18.58 -0.58 -13.34
C SER A 34 -17.35 0.12 -13.92
N LEU A 35 -16.27 0.14 -13.16
CA LEU A 35 -14.96 0.61 -13.60
C LEU A 35 -14.06 -0.60 -13.85
N THR A 36 -13.48 -0.67 -15.06
CA THR A 36 -12.51 -1.71 -15.40
C THR A 36 -11.11 -1.23 -15.09
N PHE A 37 -10.39 -2.02 -14.32
CA PHE A 37 -8.98 -1.88 -14.05
C PHE A 37 -8.17 -2.83 -14.91
N SER A 38 -6.90 -2.49 -15.16
CA SER A 38 -5.94 -3.33 -15.85
C SER A 38 -4.75 -3.61 -14.95
N GLY A 39 -4.26 -4.82 -15.00
CA GLY A 39 -3.08 -5.25 -14.28
C GLY A 39 -2.26 -6.25 -15.08
N GLY A 40 -1.33 -6.89 -14.40
CA GLY A 40 -0.50 -7.88 -15.05
C GLY A 40 0.05 -8.93 -14.10
N THR A 41 0.66 -9.93 -14.70
CA THR A 41 1.38 -11.03 -14.05
C THR A 41 2.80 -11.09 -14.55
N LEU A 42 3.73 -11.46 -13.67
CA LEU A 42 5.11 -11.79 -13.99
C LEU A 42 5.43 -13.18 -13.43
N ARG A 43 5.96 -14.06 -14.29
CA ARG A 43 6.51 -15.37 -13.91
C ARG A 43 7.98 -15.43 -14.29
N VAL A 44 8.83 -15.75 -13.33
CA VAL A 44 10.29 -15.91 -13.48
C VAL A 44 10.63 -17.35 -13.20
N THR A 45 11.00 -18.10 -14.24
CA THR A 45 11.35 -19.53 -14.12
C THR A 45 12.87 -19.67 -14.09
N ALA A 46 13.38 -20.35 -13.07
CA ALA A 46 14.80 -20.73 -12.99
C ALA A 46 15.07 -22.06 -13.70
N ASP A 47 16.32 -22.33 -14.04
CA ASP A 47 16.77 -23.55 -14.75
C ASP A 47 16.59 -24.85 -13.95
N ASN A 48 16.33 -24.75 -12.63
CA ASN A 48 15.92 -25.87 -11.78
C ASN A 48 14.40 -26.13 -11.78
N GLY A 49 13.61 -25.38 -12.58
CA GLY A 49 12.18 -25.52 -12.73
C GLY A 49 11.32 -24.76 -11.69
N VAL A 50 11.92 -24.12 -10.69
CA VAL A 50 11.17 -23.31 -9.71
C VAL A 50 10.70 -22.01 -10.36
N VAL A 51 9.47 -21.59 -10.07
CA VAL A 51 8.83 -20.40 -10.65
C VAL A 51 8.50 -19.40 -9.55
N GLY A 52 9.06 -18.20 -9.63
CA GLY A 52 8.64 -17.04 -8.86
C GLY A 52 7.56 -16.27 -9.60
N GLU A 53 6.55 -15.80 -8.87
CA GLU A 53 5.35 -15.19 -9.45
C GLU A 53 4.96 -13.93 -8.68
N PHE A 54 4.48 -12.92 -9.42
CA PHE A 54 3.82 -11.76 -8.84
C PHE A 54 2.73 -11.26 -9.78
N ALA A 55 1.53 -11.08 -9.27
CA ALA A 55 0.36 -10.64 -10.04
C ALA A 55 -0.43 -9.54 -9.33
N GLY A 56 -1.27 -8.81 -10.07
CA GLY A 56 -2.11 -7.73 -9.56
C GLY A 56 -1.49 -6.33 -9.68
N TRP A 57 -0.27 -6.20 -10.13
CA TRP A 57 0.37 -4.89 -10.36
C TRP A 57 -0.28 -4.12 -11.54
N ARG A 58 -0.23 -2.80 -11.50
CA ARG A 58 -0.91 -1.88 -12.43
C ARG A 58 0.07 -1.09 -13.32
N HIS A 59 1.01 -1.78 -13.96
CA HIS A 59 1.96 -1.22 -14.92
C HIS A 59 1.63 -1.68 -16.35
N ASP A 60 2.20 -1.02 -17.36
CA ASP A 60 2.12 -1.51 -18.72
C ASP A 60 2.87 -2.85 -18.86
N PRO A 61 2.21 -3.94 -19.23
CA PRO A 61 2.84 -5.25 -19.42
C PRO A 61 3.99 -5.23 -20.42
N LYS A 62 3.95 -4.34 -21.44
CA LYS A 62 5.04 -4.19 -22.41
C LYS A 62 6.30 -3.61 -21.76
N ALA A 63 6.15 -2.65 -20.83
CA ALA A 63 7.28 -2.09 -20.09
C ALA A 63 7.93 -3.15 -19.20
N VAL A 64 7.12 -4.00 -18.54
CA VAL A 64 7.62 -5.11 -17.72
C VAL A 64 8.33 -6.12 -18.58
N ALA A 65 7.74 -6.58 -19.69
CA ALA A 65 8.36 -7.52 -20.63
C ALA A 65 9.68 -6.97 -21.23
N GLY A 66 9.73 -5.67 -21.54
CA GLY A 66 10.91 -5.00 -22.08
C GLY A 66 12.12 -5.01 -21.14
N ALA A 67 11.91 -5.18 -19.84
CA ALA A 67 12.99 -5.28 -18.85
C ALA A 67 13.59 -6.69 -18.72
N ALA A 68 12.96 -7.73 -19.29
CA ALA A 68 13.32 -9.15 -19.11
C ALA A 68 14.79 -9.47 -19.46
N ALA A 69 15.34 -8.84 -20.51
CA ALA A 69 16.70 -9.06 -20.95
C ALA A 69 17.77 -8.76 -19.87
N ARG A 70 17.42 -7.94 -18.87
CA ARG A 70 18.32 -7.63 -17.73
C ARG A 70 18.51 -8.82 -16.80
N TYR A 71 17.55 -9.69 -16.72
CA TYR A 71 17.46 -10.78 -15.75
C TYR A 71 17.77 -12.15 -16.35
N LEU A 72 17.44 -12.37 -17.63
CA LEU A 72 17.66 -13.65 -18.31
C LEU A 72 19.13 -14.08 -18.30
N GLY A 73 19.37 -15.34 -17.97
CA GLY A 73 20.71 -15.95 -17.86
C GLY A 73 21.51 -15.53 -16.62
N GLN A 74 20.92 -14.70 -15.74
CA GLN A 74 21.58 -14.24 -14.50
C GLN A 74 21.26 -15.17 -13.33
N PRO A 75 22.14 -15.23 -12.28
CA PRO A 75 21.86 -15.99 -11.08
C PRO A 75 20.56 -15.49 -10.40
N ALA A 76 19.63 -16.40 -10.14
CA ALA A 76 18.28 -16.08 -9.66
C ALA A 76 18.24 -15.45 -8.25
N LEU A 77 19.29 -15.64 -7.45
CA LEU A 77 19.36 -15.14 -6.07
C LEU A 77 20.11 -13.81 -5.91
N ASP A 78 20.57 -13.20 -7.00
CA ASP A 78 21.35 -11.93 -6.99
C ASP A 78 20.45 -10.69 -6.79
N ARG A 79 19.45 -10.75 -5.89
CA ARG A 79 18.44 -9.69 -5.69
C ARG A 79 19.05 -8.32 -5.42
N GLU A 80 20.07 -8.25 -4.56
CA GLU A 80 20.74 -6.97 -4.26
C GLU A 80 21.38 -6.37 -5.51
N ARG A 81 22.03 -7.17 -6.33
CA ARG A 81 22.63 -6.72 -7.59
C ARG A 81 21.56 -6.19 -8.55
N PHE A 82 20.45 -6.90 -8.70
CA PHE A 82 19.34 -6.46 -9.55
C PHE A 82 18.71 -5.16 -9.03
N TYR A 83 18.50 -5.05 -7.72
CA TYR A 83 18.02 -3.83 -7.10
C TYR A 83 18.93 -2.64 -7.43
N GLN A 84 20.24 -2.75 -7.20
CA GLN A 84 21.18 -1.65 -7.47
C GLN A 84 21.24 -1.25 -8.95
N GLN A 85 21.10 -2.20 -9.85
CA GLN A 85 21.09 -1.94 -11.30
C GLN A 85 19.78 -1.33 -11.80
N ALA A 86 18.67 -1.57 -11.10
CA ALA A 86 17.33 -1.27 -11.58
C ALA A 86 16.53 -0.31 -10.67
N LYS A 87 17.04 0.12 -9.51
CA LYS A 87 16.29 0.88 -8.48
C LYS A 87 15.63 2.18 -8.96
N ARG A 88 16.00 2.69 -10.12
CA ARG A 88 15.36 3.85 -10.77
C ARG A 88 14.44 3.45 -11.93
N SER A 89 14.26 2.16 -12.17
CA SER A 89 13.33 1.66 -13.18
C SER A 89 11.93 1.55 -12.59
N GLY A 90 10.92 2.09 -13.26
CA GLY A 90 9.53 2.03 -12.82
C GLY A 90 8.94 0.60 -12.67
N VAL A 91 9.62 -0.42 -13.21
CA VAL A 91 9.18 -1.83 -13.14
C VAL A 91 10.06 -2.69 -12.23
N MET A 92 11.05 -2.11 -11.55
CA MET A 92 12.01 -2.86 -10.73
C MET A 92 11.32 -3.62 -9.59
N ALA A 93 10.37 -2.98 -8.91
CA ALA A 93 9.67 -3.59 -7.79
C ALA A 93 8.94 -4.88 -8.17
N ILE A 94 8.35 -4.94 -9.37
CA ILE A 94 7.64 -6.11 -9.89
C ILE A 94 8.59 -7.31 -9.99
N TYR A 95 9.78 -7.09 -10.54
CA TYR A 95 10.81 -8.13 -10.62
C TYR A 95 11.37 -8.49 -9.24
N ASP A 96 11.64 -7.52 -8.40
CA ASP A 96 12.17 -7.74 -7.05
C ASP A 96 11.23 -8.63 -6.23
N ILE A 97 9.94 -8.35 -6.24
CA ILE A 97 8.92 -9.14 -5.53
C ILE A 97 8.84 -10.57 -6.07
N ALA A 98 8.81 -10.75 -7.40
CA ALA A 98 8.80 -12.08 -8.01
C ALA A 98 10.09 -12.87 -7.72
N LEU A 99 11.23 -12.21 -7.58
CA LEU A 99 12.51 -12.84 -7.21
C LEU A 99 12.57 -13.19 -5.71
N TRP A 100 11.90 -12.45 -4.84
CA TRP A 100 11.72 -12.86 -3.46
C TRP A 100 10.79 -14.06 -3.33
N ASP A 101 9.72 -14.11 -4.12
CA ASP A 101 8.84 -15.29 -4.24
C ASP A 101 9.63 -16.52 -4.71
N LEU A 102 10.41 -16.36 -5.78
CA LEU A 102 11.29 -17.41 -6.30
C LEU A 102 12.26 -17.93 -5.24
N ALA A 103 12.91 -17.03 -4.51
CA ALA A 103 13.87 -17.40 -3.48
C ALA A 103 13.23 -18.16 -2.32
N GLY A 104 12.05 -17.73 -1.85
CA GLY A 104 11.29 -18.42 -0.83
C GLY A 104 10.86 -19.82 -1.29
N LYS A 105 10.36 -19.94 -2.53
CA LYS A 105 10.01 -21.24 -3.14
C LYS A 105 11.22 -22.15 -3.33
N MET A 106 12.39 -21.62 -3.68
CA MET A 106 13.64 -22.41 -3.73
C MET A 106 14.10 -22.93 -2.37
N ALA A 107 13.84 -22.16 -1.32
CA ALA A 107 14.21 -22.50 0.05
C ALA A 107 13.11 -23.26 0.80
N ASP A 108 11.94 -23.44 0.20
CA ASP A 108 10.73 -24.02 0.79
C ASP A 108 10.30 -23.33 2.09
N VAL A 109 10.36 -21.99 2.10
CA VAL A 109 9.93 -21.14 3.23
C VAL A 109 9.23 -19.88 2.71
N PRO A 110 8.37 -19.22 3.52
CA PRO A 110 7.81 -17.92 3.16
C PRO A 110 8.91 -16.86 3.04
N ALA A 111 8.65 -15.82 2.23
CA ALA A 111 9.62 -14.76 1.98
C ALA A 111 10.01 -14.03 3.27
N HIS A 112 9.08 -13.79 4.20
CA HIS A 112 9.39 -13.17 5.49
C HIS A 112 10.40 -13.98 6.32
N ALA A 113 10.44 -15.31 6.19
CA ALA A 113 11.41 -16.13 6.91
C ALA A 113 12.85 -15.90 6.40
N LEU A 114 13.03 -15.58 5.11
CA LEU A 114 14.33 -15.20 4.54
C LEU A 114 14.74 -13.77 4.95
N MET A 115 13.78 -12.91 5.31
CA MET A 115 14.01 -11.54 5.77
C MET A 115 14.25 -11.47 7.28
N GLY A 116 13.78 -12.46 8.03
CA GLY A 116 13.79 -12.52 9.49
C GLY A 116 12.39 -12.23 10.05
N THR A 117 11.63 -13.29 10.38
CA THR A 117 10.25 -13.18 10.86
C THR A 117 10.18 -12.47 12.23
N TYR A 118 9.35 -11.46 12.34
CA TYR A 118 8.98 -10.82 13.61
C TYR A 118 7.56 -11.19 14.06
N ARG A 119 6.59 -11.28 13.11
CA ARG A 119 5.18 -11.60 13.39
C ARG A 119 4.56 -12.42 12.26
N THR A 120 3.40 -13.04 12.53
CA THR A 120 2.66 -13.85 11.54
C THR A 120 1.24 -13.34 11.32
N GLU A 121 0.84 -12.30 12.02
CA GLU A 121 -0.43 -11.58 11.86
C GLU A 121 -0.18 -10.08 12.04
N VAL A 122 -0.98 -9.26 11.38
CA VAL A 122 -0.82 -7.79 11.36
C VAL A 122 -2.18 -7.13 11.60
N PRO A 123 -2.28 -6.14 12.51
CA PRO A 123 -3.51 -5.36 12.62
C PRO A 123 -3.74 -4.54 11.34
N ALA A 124 -5.02 -4.33 10.99
CA ALA A 124 -5.38 -3.63 9.77
C ALA A 124 -6.15 -2.34 10.03
N TYR A 125 -6.00 -1.38 9.11
CA TYR A 125 -6.91 -0.26 9.01
C TYR A 125 -7.70 -0.30 7.70
N ALA A 126 -8.96 0.14 7.76
CA ALA A 126 -9.79 0.32 6.57
C ALA A 126 -9.46 1.67 5.93
N SER A 127 -8.99 1.65 4.68
CA SER A 127 -8.62 2.84 3.91
C SER A 127 -9.72 3.13 2.89
N THR A 128 -10.48 4.22 3.10
CA THR A 128 -11.61 4.54 2.22
C THR A 128 -11.15 4.89 0.81
N ILE A 129 -12.04 4.75 -0.13
CA ILE A 129 -11.94 5.44 -1.42
C ILE A 129 -12.34 6.91 -1.25
N ASP A 130 -12.03 7.77 -2.22
CA ASP A 130 -12.38 9.20 -2.18
C ASP A 130 -13.88 9.42 -1.98
N GLY A 131 -14.21 10.39 -1.15
CA GLY A 131 -15.58 10.89 -1.04
C GLY A 131 -16.07 11.51 -2.36
N ALA A 132 -17.35 11.36 -2.65
CA ALA A 132 -17.97 11.88 -3.87
C ALA A 132 -19.29 12.59 -3.60
N VAL A 133 -19.52 13.71 -4.27
CA VAL A 133 -20.78 14.45 -4.17
C VAL A 133 -21.93 13.55 -4.59
N GLY A 134 -22.92 13.39 -3.70
CA GLY A 134 -24.12 12.57 -3.95
C GLY A 134 -23.92 11.06 -3.79
N GLY A 135 -22.73 10.62 -3.39
CA GLY A 135 -22.43 9.22 -3.09
C GLY A 135 -22.62 8.87 -1.60
N PRO A 136 -22.45 7.59 -1.22
CA PRO A 136 -22.51 7.14 0.17
C PRO A 136 -21.44 7.76 1.11
N LEU A 137 -20.29 8.20 0.57
CA LEU A 137 -19.27 8.98 1.30
C LEU A 137 -19.29 10.43 0.79
N SER A 138 -20.38 11.16 1.02
CA SER A 138 -20.58 12.51 0.50
C SER A 138 -20.65 13.60 1.58
N THR A 139 -20.75 13.23 2.85
CA THR A 139 -20.82 14.17 3.99
C THR A 139 -19.91 13.72 5.13
N PRO A 140 -19.55 14.64 6.05
CA PRO A 140 -18.81 14.29 7.26
C PRO A 140 -19.48 13.15 8.06
N GLU A 141 -20.80 13.18 8.19
CA GLU A 141 -21.58 12.17 8.91
C GLU A 141 -21.51 10.81 8.24
N SER A 142 -21.53 10.74 6.90
CA SER A 142 -21.44 9.47 6.18
C SER A 142 -20.06 8.81 6.32
N PHE A 143 -18.99 9.59 6.46
CA PHE A 143 -17.67 9.05 6.82
C PHE A 143 -17.64 8.53 8.26
N ALA A 144 -18.28 9.27 9.20
CA ALA A 144 -18.40 8.86 10.59
C ALA A 144 -19.21 7.55 10.74
N ASP A 145 -20.32 7.43 10.02
CA ASP A 145 -21.15 6.21 9.99
C ASP A 145 -20.35 5.01 9.43
N PHE A 146 -19.55 5.23 8.40
CA PHE A 146 -18.73 4.16 7.84
C PHE A 146 -17.54 3.79 8.74
N ALA A 147 -16.93 4.76 9.42
CA ALA A 147 -15.90 4.50 10.42
C ALA A 147 -16.45 3.65 11.57
N GLU A 148 -17.67 3.97 12.06
CA GLU A 148 -18.37 3.17 13.06
C GLU A 148 -18.64 1.74 12.58
N ALA A 149 -19.09 1.56 11.34
CA ALA A 149 -19.29 0.25 10.75
C ALA A 149 -17.98 -0.55 10.65
N CYS A 150 -16.85 0.08 10.29
CA CYS A 150 -15.54 -0.56 10.27
C CYS A 150 -15.06 -0.94 11.69
N ARG A 151 -15.27 -0.09 12.70
CA ARG A 151 -15.02 -0.41 14.11
C ARG A 151 -15.81 -1.65 14.53
N ASP A 152 -17.09 -1.70 14.21
CA ASP A 152 -17.99 -2.80 14.58
C ASP A 152 -17.62 -4.12 13.86
N MET A 153 -16.92 -4.04 12.72
CA MET A 153 -16.30 -5.19 12.04
C MET A 153 -14.99 -5.66 12.73
N GLY A 154 -14.41 -4.86 13.61
CA GLY A 154 -13.17 -5.17 14.33
C GLY A 154 -11.93 -4.46 13.82
N TYR A 155 -12.01 -3.56 12.83
CA TYR A 155 -10.85 -2.78 12.38
C TYR A 155 -10.25 -1.95 13.51
N GLN A 156 -8.92 -1.98 13.63
CA GLN A 156 -8.21 -1.24 14.66
C GLN A 156 -7.85 0.20 14.21
N GLY A 157 -7.98 0.50 12.93
CA GLY A 157 -7.77 1.83 12.39
C GLY A 157 -8.69 2.14 11.20
N PHE A 158 -8.86 3.43 10.93
CA PHE A 158 -9.67 3.94 9.81
C PHE A 158 -8.99 5.13 9.16
N LYS A 159 -8.75 5.07 7.84
CA LYS A 159 -8.16 6.15 7.07
C LYS A 159 -9.19 6.79 6.15
N ILE A 160 -9.32 8.10 6.29
CA ILE A 160 -10.17 8.94 5.45
C ILE A 160 -9.37 9.34 4.21
N HIS A 161 -9.91 9.04 3.02
CA HIS A 161 -9.59 9.77 1.81
C HIS A 161 -10.74 10.73 1.54
N PRO A 162 -10.57 12.03 1.83
CA PRO A 162 -11.69 12.97 1.71
C PRO A 162 -11.93 13.32 0.24
N TYR A 163 -12.66 14.40 0.02
CA TYR A 163 -13.07 14.80 -1.32
C TYR A 163 -11.93 15.41 -2.12
N ALA A 164 -11.67 14.92 -3.31
CA ALA A 164 -10.57 15.34 -4.17
C ALA A 164 -10.61 16.81 -4.66
N TRP A 165 -11.70 17.55 -4.41
CA TRP A 165 -11.92 18.90 -4.96
C TRP A 165 -12.70 19.84 -4.05
N THR A 166 -12.78 19.55 -2.77
CA THR A 166 -13.65 20.32 -1.87
C THR A 166 -12.90 21.36 -1.06
N ASP A 167 -13.68 22.31 -0.54
CA ASP A 167 -13.25 23.29 0.41
C ASP A 167 -12.60 22.61 1.64
N VAL A 168 -11.47 23.11 2.07
CA VAL A 168 -10.75 22.65 3.27
C VAL A 168 -11.63 22.60 4.53
N ARG A 169 -12.70 23.41 4.59
CA ARG A 169 -13.70 23.37 5.69
C ARG A 169 -14.42 22.03 5.76
N GLN A 170 -14.66 21.38 4.63
CA GLN A 170 -15.30 20.07 4.59
C GLN A 170 -14.34 18.98 5.08
N HIS A 171 -13.05 19.08 4.75
CA HIS A 171 -12.02 18.19 5.32
C HIS A 171 -11.97 18.31 6.85
N VAL A 172 -11.95 19.53 7.36
CA VAL A 172 -12.00 19.80 8.82
C VAL A 172 -13.25 19.19 9.46
N ALA A 173 -14.43 19.42 8.86
CA ALA A 173 -15.70 18.88 9.37
C ALA A 173 -15.69 17.34 9.38
N THR A 174 -15.13 16.69 8.34
CA THR A 174 -15.04 15.23 8.26
C THR A 174 -14.12 14.67 9.35
N VAL A 175 -12.94 15.27 9.55
CA VAL A 175 -12.01 14.89 10.63
C VAL A 175 -12.69 14.95 11.99
N LEU A 176 -13.38 16.06 12.29
CA LEU A 176 -14.06 16.25 13.57
C LEU A 176 -15.24 15.28 13.76
N ALA A 177 -16.06 15.06 12.73
CA ALA A 177 -17.19 14.15 12.81
C ALA A 177 -16.76 12.68 13.04
N VAL A 178 -15.71 12.23 12.35
CA VAL A 178 -15.16 10.88 12.55
C VAL A 178 -14.52 10.76 13.93
N GLY A 179 -13.76 11.79 14.38
CA GLY A 179 -13.15 11.82 15.69
C GLY A 179 -14.19 11.82 16.83
N GLU A 180 -15.30 12.53 16.68
CA GLU A 180 -16.41 12.51 17.64
C GLU A 180 -17.08 11.14 17.74
N ARG A 181 -17.22 10.43 16.59
CA ARG A 181 -17.94 9.16 16.50
C ARG A 181 -17.14 7.97 17.04
N VAL A 182 -15.86 7.85 16.69
CA VAL A 182 -15.03 6.66 16.97
C VAL A 182 -13.67 6.99 17.57
N GLY A 183 -13.39 8.25 17.88
CA GLY A 183 -12.14 8.65 18.49
C GLY A 183 -11.89 7.99 19.84
N GLY A 184 -10.66 7.51 20.06
CA GLY A 184 -10.28 6.78 21.25
C GLY A 184 -10.67 5.29 21.28
N GLU A 185 -11.43 4.82 20.27
CA GLU A 185 -11.79 3.40 20.12
C GLU A 185 -10.98 2.73 18.99
N MET A 186 -10.48 3.51 18.02
CA MET A 186 -9.60 3.07 16.95
C MET A 186 -8.64 4.19 16.53
N ASP A 187 -7.53 3.84 15.90
CA ASP A 187 -6.59 4.82 15.34
C ASP A 187 -7.17 5.46 14.08
N LEU A 188 -7.13 6.78 14.01
CA LEU A 188 -7.71 7.55 12.91
C LEU A 188 -6.63 8.21 12.07
N MET A 189 -6.77 8.12 10.75
CA MET A 189 -5.84 8.69 9.80
C MET A 189 -6.59 9.49 8.72
N ILE A 190 -5.92 10.46 8.13
CA ILE A 190 -6.43 11.18 6.96
C ILE A 190 -5.33 11.32 5.91
N ASP A 191 -5.67 11.02 4.67
CA ASP A 191 -4.85 11.22 3.49
C ASP A 191 -5.58 12.15 2.50
N PRO A 192 -5.24 13.43 2.45
CA PRO A 192 -5.83 14.36 1.50
C PRO A 192 -5.26 14.28 0.07
N TYR A 193 -4.57 13.21 -0.30
CA TYR A 193 -4.04 13.00 -1.66
C TYR A 193 -3.17 14.12 -2.21
N CYS A 194 -2.32 14.71 -1.42
CA CYS A 194 -1.50 15.83 -1.85
C CYS A 194 -2.36 17.00 -2.42
N LEU A 195 -3.44 17.39 -1.76
CA LEU A 195 -4.39 18.36 -2.31
C LEU A 195 -4.14 19.83 -1.90
N PHE A 196 -3.42 20.08 -0.79
CA PHE A 196 -3.35 21.43 -0.26
C PHE A 196 -2.22 22.23 -0.94
N ASP A 197 -2.60 23.31 -1.62
CA ASP A 197 -1.67 24.25 -2.25
C ASP A 197 -1.01 25.20 -1.24
N THR A 198 -1.60 25.37 -0.05
CA THR A 198 -1.12 26.33 0.93
C THR A 198 -0.84 25.69 2.28
N PHE A 199 0.19 26.23 2.94
CA PHE A 199 0.47 25.90 4.34
C PHE A 199 -0.71 26.19 5.27
N ALA A 200 -1.46 27.26 5.01
CA ALA A 200 -2.61 27.65 5.82
C ALA A 200 -3.73 26.60 5.80
N ASP A 201 -3.95 25.93 4.66
CA ASP A 201 -4.97 24.90 4.53
C ASP A 201 -4.55 23.58 5.18
N ALA A 202 -3.30 23.16 4.95
CA ALA A 202 -2.74 22.01 5.66
C ALA A 202 -2.77 22.20 7.19
N LEU A 203 -2.43 23.41 7.68
CA LEU A 203 -2.48 23.72 9.10
C LEU A 203 -3.89 23.67 9.71
N LYS A 204 -4.93 24.09 8.95
CA LYS A 204 -6.32 23.99 9.41
C LYS A 204 -6.73 22.54 9.63
N VAL A 205 -6.41 21.66 8.67
CA VAL A 205 -6.70 20.23 8.78
C VAL A 205 -5.87 19.58 9.88
N GLY A 206 -4.57 19.89 9.95
CA GLY A 206 -3.70 19.36 11.00
C GLY A 206 -4.15 19.74 12.42
N ARG A 207 -4.71 20.95 12.62
CA ARG A 207 -5.29 21.34 13.91
C ARG A 207 -6.58 20.61 14.24
N ALA A 208 -7.42 20.32 13.25
CA ALA A 208 -8.58 19.46 13.44
C ALA A 208 -8.16 18.02 13.81
N CYS A 209 -7.11 17.51 13.19
CA CYS A 209 -6.52 16.23 13.57
C CYS A 209 -5.99 16.22 15.01
N ASP A 210 -5.35 17.33 15.46
CA ASP A 210 -4.92 17.52 16.85
C ASP A 210 -6.09 17.50 17.85
N GLU A 211 -7.23 18.12 17.50
CA GLU A 211 -8.43 18.15 18.31
C GLU A 211 -9.09 16.76 18.40
N ALA A 212 -9.16 16.06 17.27
CA ALA A 212 -9.79 14.76 17.15
C ALA A 212 -8.87 13.58 17.53
N GLY A 213 -7.57 13.81 17.83
CA GLY A 213 -6.64 12.79 18.26
C GLY A 213 -6.22 11.82 17.15
N PHE A 214 -6.04 12.31 15.94
CA PHE A 214 -5.64 11.47 14.79
C PHE A 214 -4.23 10.89 14.96
N PHE A 215 -4.04 9.65 14.49
CA PHE A 215 -2.79 8.91 14.56
C PHE A 215 -1.76 9.45 13.55
N TRP A 216 -2.19 9.79 12.31
CA TRP A 216 -1.38 10.60 11.39
C TRP A 216 -2.22 11.44 10.41
N LEU A 217 -1.56 12.48 9.88
CA LEU A 217 -1.94 13.23 8.68
C LEU A 217 -0.95 12.84 7.56
N GLU A 218 -1.47 12.31 6.45
CA GLU A 218 -0.70 11.77 5.33
C GLU A 218 -0.64 12.75 4.18
N ASP A 219 0.54 12.91 3.55
CA ASP A 219 0.81 13.61 2.29
C ASP A 219 -0.08 14.86 2.01
N PRO A 220 -0.08 15.90 2.89
CA PRO A 220 -1.06 16.98 2.80
C PRO A 220 -0.87 17.92 1.61
N TYR A 221 0.36 18.08 1.10
CA TYR A 221 0.66 19.14 0.12
C TYR A 221 0.64 18.66 -1.33
N SER A 222 0.21 19.58 -2.24
CA SER A 222 0.15 19.36 -3.68
C SER A 222 1.52 19.19 -4.37
N ASP A 223 2.61 19.31 -3.63
CA ASP A 223 3.96 19.02 -4.10
C ASP A 223 4.28 17.50 -4.20
N GLY A 224 3.34 16.63 -3.86
CA GLY A 224 3.54 15.18 -3.85
C GLY A 224 4.34 14.66 -2.66
N GLY A 225 4.40 15.40 -1.57
CA GLY A 225 5.12 15.00 -0.34
C GLY A 225 6.64 15.08 -0.47
N ILE A 226 7.17 15.80 -1.46
CA ILE A 226 8.61 15.80 -1.76
C ILE A 226 9.39 16.94 -1.12
N THR A 227 8.72 18.05 -0.74
CA THR A 227 9.40 19.26 -0.23
C THR A 227 9.55 19.20 1.31
N PRO A 228 10.76 19.08 1.85
CA PRO A 228 10.95 18.98 3.32
C PRO A 228 10.49 20.23 4.07
N PHE A 229 10.65 21.42 3.50
CA PHE A 229 10.45 22.70 4.19
C PHE A 229 9.04 22.88 4.75
N SER A 230 8.01 22.67 3.94
CA SER A 230 6.61 22.85 4.35
C SER A 230 6.19 21.80 5.39
N HIS A 231 6.65 20.57 5.24
CA HIS A 231 6.36 19.49 6.18
C HIS A 231 7.07 19.69 7.53
N THR A 232 8.36 20.06 7.54
CA THR A 232 9.07 20.41 8.77
C THR A 232 8.35 21.53 9.53
N LYS A 233 7.93 22.57 8.81
CA LYS A 233 7.17 23.69 9.39
C LYS A 233 5.81 23.24 9.95
N LEU A 234 5.12 22.33 9.28
CA LEU A 234 3.83 21.81 9.74
C LEU A 234 4.00 20.98 11.01
N ARG A 235 5.00 20.09 11.06
CA ARG A 235 5.36 19.32 12.27
C ARG A 235 5.63 20.17 13.49
N GLU A 236 6.18 21.37 13.32
CA GLU A 236 6.43 22.30 14.43
C GLU A 236 5.16 22.97 14.98
N MET A 237 4.05 22.91 14.24
CA MET A 237 2.81 23.66 14.54
C MET A 237 1.59 22.78 14.84
N ILE A 238 1.71 21.48 14.67
CA ILE A 238 0.67 20.48 15.03
C ILE A 238 1.29 19.38 15.90
N ARG A 239 0.42 18.65 16.61
CA ARG A 239 0.80 17.49 17.43
C ARG A 239 0.64 16.18 16.69
N THR A 240 -0.31 16.13 15.75
CA THR A 240 -0.59 14.95 14.93
C THR A 240 0.64 14.61 14.11
N PRO A 241 1.15 13.38 14.20
CA PRO A 241 2.28 12.93 13.41
C PRO A 241 2.04 13.03 11.90
N LEU A 242 3.10 13.26 11.13
CA LEU A 242 3.06 13.26 9.68
C LEU A 242 3.60 11.96 9.10
N LEU A 243 2.86 11.39 8.15
CA LEU A 243 3.32 10.35 7.24
C LEU A 243 3.37 10.93 5.82
N GLN A 244 4.51 10.84 5.14
CA GLN A 244 4.62 11.40 3.79
C GLN A 244 5.55 10.63 2.88
N GLY A 245 5.47 10.94 1.59
CA GLY A 245 6.41 10.47 0.59
C GLY A 245 5.88 9.33 -0.27
N GLU A 246 4.57 9.13 -0.42
CA GLU A 246 4.05 8.13 -1.36
C GLU A 246 4.48 8.41 -2.82
N GLN A 247 4.64 9.69 -3.20
CA GLN A 247 5.07 10.08 -4.54
C GLN A 247 6.60 10.11 -4.70
N VAL A 248 7.36 9.91 -3.62
CA VAL A 248 8.83 9.90 -3.65
C VAL A 248 9.34 8.57 -4.22
N SER A 249 10.22 8.65 -5.23
CA SER A 249 10.54 7.50 -6.07
C SER A 249 11.66 6.61 -5.55
N THR A 250 12.56 7.11 -4.71
CA THR A 250 13.75 6.36 -4.28
C THR A 250 13.88 6.29 -2.75
N VAL A 251 14.55 5.24 -2.26
CA VAL A 251 14.87 5.08 -0.84
C VAL A 251 15.75 6.23 -0.34
N GLU A 252 16.67 6.71 -1.17
CA GLU A 252 17.57 7.82 -0.84
C GLU A 252 16.81 9.13 -0.62
N GLU A 253 15.80 9.42 -1.44
CA GLU A 253 14.94 10.60 -1.29
C GLU A 253 14.09 10.50 -0.02
N ARG A 254 13.54 9.32 0.29
CA ARG A 254 12.80 9.09 1.54
C ARG A 254 13.70 9.27 2.78
N MET A 255 14.93 8.80 2.71
CA MET A 255 15.91 9.06 3.76
C MET A 255 16.22 10.56 3.91
N ALA A 256 16.22 11.33 2.82
CA ALA A 256 16.41 12.79 2.90
C ALA A 256 15.26 13.47 3.66
N LEU A 257 14.01 13.01 3.54
CA LEU A 257 12.88 13.52 4.34
C LEU A 257 13.07 13.20 5.83
N ILE A 258 13.52 12.00 6.18
CA ILE A 258 13.83 11.62 7.57
C ILE A 258 14.93 12.51 8.13
N LEU A 259 16.04 12.68 7.42
CA LEU A 259 17.18 13.50 7.82
C LEU A 259 16.82 14.99 7.95
N ALA A 260 15.90 15.47 7.13
CA ALA A 260 15.35 16.82 7.23
C ALA A 260 14.32 16.98 8.36
N LYS A 261 13.99 15.91 9.10
CA LYS A 261 12.94 15.88 10.12
C LYS A 261 11.57 16.31 9.58
N ALA A 262 11.29 15.95 8.34
CA ALA A 262 10.07 16.35 7.64
C ALA A 262 8.92 15.35 7.83
N THR A 263 9.17 14.19 8.43
CA THR A 263 8.18 13.14 8.65
C THR A 263 8.34 12.52 10.05
N ASP A 264 7.26 11.95 10.59
CA ASP A 264 7.25 11.19 11.86
C ASP A 264 7.19 9.68 11.62
N PHE A 265 6.63 9.26 10.48
CA PHE A 265 6.66 7.89 10.01
C PHE A 265 7.41 7.84 8.68
N ALA A 266 8.12 6.74 8.42
CA ALA A 266 8.69 6.48 7.11
C ALA A 266 7.64 5.76 6.21
N ARG A 267 7.49 6.17 4.96
CA ARG A 267 6.62 5.48 4.01
C ARG A 267 7.42 4.37 3.29
N ALA A 268 7.04 3.11 3.48
CA ALA A 268 7.52 2.01 2.65
C ALA A 268 6.52 1.77 1.51
N ASP A 269 6.94 1.98 0.30
CA ASP A 269 6.11 1.61 -0.85
C ASP A 269 6.75 0.39 -1.54
N VAL A 270 6.28 -0.80 -1.14
CA VAL A 270 6.79 -2.08 -1.68
C VAL A 270 6.55 -2.15 -3.18
N GLY A 271 5.43 -1.61 -3.66
CA GLY A 271 5.12 -1.51 -5.08
C GLY A 271 6.07 -0.63 -5.90
N ARG A 272 6.81 0.30 -5.25
CA ARG A 272 7.82 1.16 -5.91
C ARG A 272 9.26 0.68 -5.68
N HIS A 273 9.57 0.26 -4.47
CA HIS A 273 10.93 -0.04 -4.04
C HIS A 273 11.27 -1.53 -4.05
N GLY A 274 10.27 -2.39 -4.27
CA GLY A 274 10.39 -3.82 -4.01
C GLY A 274 10.58 -4.11 -2.52
N LEU A 275 10.60 -5.38 -2.18
CA LEU A 275 10.91 -5.83 -0.81
C LEU A 275 12.35 -5.46 -0.41
N THR A 276 13.30 -5.57 -1.34
CA THR A 276 14.72 -5.23 -1.08
C THR A 276 14.89 -3.77 -0.68
N GLY A 277 14.25 -2.84 -1.37
CA GLY A 277 14.36 -1.41 -1.05
C GLY A 277 13.57 -1.04 0.20
N ALA A 278 12.37 -1.61 0.39
CA ALA A 278 11.54 -1.37 1.57
C ALA A 278 12.24 -1.82 2.86
N LEU A 279 12.92 -2.98 2.86
CA LEU A 279 13.71 -3.46 4.00
C LEU A 279 14.87 -2.53 4.36
N LYS A 280 15.57 -1.98 3.36
CA LYS A 280 16.66 -1.01 3.60
C LYS A 280 16.13 0.22 4.33
N LEU A 281 14.99 0.74 3.89
CA LEU A 281 14.37 1.90 4.52
C LEU A 281 13.85 1.58 5.93
N ALA A 282 13.23 0.41 6.12
CA ALA A 282 12.72 -0.03 7.42
C ALA A 282 13.84 -0.10 8.47
N HIS A 283 14.94 -0.77 8.15
CA HIS A 283 16.08 -0.88 9.05
C HIS A 283 16.74 0.48 9.33
N ALA A 284 16.81 1.37 8.32
CA ALA A 284 17.32 2.72 8.53
C ALA A 284 16.40 3.54 9.44
N ALA A 285 15.09 3.50 9.25
CA ALA A 285 14.09 4.17 10.07
C ALA A 285 14.13 3.66 11.53
N GLU A 286 14.21 2.33 11.72
CA GLU A 286 14.32 1.71 13.04
C GLU A 286 15.52 2.25 13.85
N THR A 287 16.67 2.47 13.20
CA THR A 287 17.88 2.96 13.88
C THR A 287 17.77 4.40 14.40
N VAL A 288 16.82 5.18 13.89
CA VAL A 288 16.53 6.55 14.33
C VAL A 288 15.21 6.65 15.10
N GLY A 289 14.60 5.50 15.44
CA GLY A 289 13.39 5.42 16.25
C GLY A 289 12.10 5.78 15.54
N LEU A 290 12.05 5.64 14.21
CA LEU A 290 10.84 5.87 13.42
C LEU A 290 10.18 4.55 13.03
N ASP A 291 8.86 4.54 13.09
CA ASP A 291 8.05 3.50 12.48
C ASP A 291 7.96 3.69 10.97
N ILE A 292 7.61 2.61 10.27
CA ILE A 292 7.46 2.58 8.82
C ILE A 292 6.11 2.00 8.45
N GLU A 293 5.41 2.68 7.55
CA GLU A 293 4.10 2.23 7.09
C GLU A 293 4.14 1.86 5.61
N PRO A 294 3.73 0.64 5.25
CA PRO A 294 3.60 0.26 3.85
C PRO A 294 2.42 0.98 3.20
N HIS A 295 2.48 1.09 1.88
CA HIS A 295 1.42 1.65 1.05
C HIS A 295 0.71 0.52 0.32
N ARG A 296 -0.63 0.46 0.43
CA ARG A 296 -1.52 -0.49 -0.23
C ARG A 296 -1.59 -1.89 0.41
N SER A 297 -2.55 -2.68 -0.15
CA SER A 297 -2.75 -4.09 0.16
C SER A 297 -1.96 -4.99 -0.77
N GLY A 298 -1.61 -6.16 -0.28
CA GLY A 298 -1.06 -7.22 -1.12
C GLY A 298 -0.18 -8.21 -0.35
N PRO A 299 0.15 -9.34 -0.99
CA PRO A 299 0.96 -10.36 -0.34
C PRO A 299 2.40 -9.91 -0.06
N ALA A 300 2.97 -9.05 -0.90
CA ALA A 300 4.31 -8.53 -0.69
C ALA A 300 4.38 -7.58 0.52
N GLU A 301 3.35 -6.75 0.72
CA GLU A 301 3.18 -5.88 1.87
C GLU A 301 3.06 -6.71 3.17
N LEU A 302 2.29 -7.81 3.17
CA LEU A 302 2.17 -8.71 4.32
C LEU A 302 3.50 -9.41 4.62
N GLN A 303 4.22 -9.90 3.61
CA GLN A 303 5.55 -10.47 3.80
C GLN A 303 6.54 -9.46 4.38
N PHE A 304 6.48 -8.19 3.94
CA PHE A 304 7.27 -7.10 4.49
C PHE A 304 6.93 -6.83 5.96
N LEU A 305 5.64 -6.64 6.27
CA LEU A 305 5.13 -6.37 7.62
C LEU A 305 5.46 -7.50 8.61
N ALA A 306 5.47 -8.75 8.13
CA ALA A 306 5.88 -9.89 8.92
C ALA A 306 7.35 -9.85 9.31
N ALA A 307 8.20 -9.21 8.52
CA ALA A 307 9.64 -9.18 8.71
C ALA A 307 10.14 -7.99 9.54
N VAL A 308 9.37 -6.90 9.67
CA VAL A 308 9.83 -5.67 10.32
C VAL A 308 9.10 -5.43 11.64
N LYS A 309 9.87 -5.00 12.67
CA LYS A 309 9.32 -4.70 13.99
C LYS A 309 8.61 -3.34 14.03
N ASN A 310 9.20 -2.36 13.40
CA ASN A 310 8.81 -0.95 13.45
C ASN A 310 7.74 -0.61 12.40
N ALA A 311 6.69 -1.43 12.29
CA ALA A 311 5.52 -1.16 11.45
C ALA A 311 4.24 -1.46 12.25
N ASN A 312 3.19 -0.69 12.02
CA ASN A 312 1.98 -0.74 12.82
C ASN A 312 0.86 -1.49 12.11
N TYR A 313 0.56 -1.19 10.85
CA TYR A 313 -0.67 -1.61 10.23
C TYR A 313 -0.50 -2.16 8.81
N TYR A 314 -1.42 -3.05 8.44
CA TYR A 314 -1.70 -3.41 7.06
C TYR A 314 -2.83 -2.53 6.51
N GLU A 315 -2.62 -1.89 5.39
CA GLU A 315 -3.62 -1.07 4.73
C GLU A 315 -4.58 -1.93 3.91
N VAL A 316 -5.87 -1.91 4.24
CA VAL A 316 -6.92 -2.50 3.38
C VAL A 316 -7.45 -1.39 2.48
N VAL A 317 -6.89 -1.33 1.25
CA VAL A 317 -7.12 -0.20 0.35
C VAL A 317 -8.46 -0.23 -0.34
N TRP A 318 -8.93 0.98 -0.52
CA TRP A 318 -10.06 1.41 -1.31
C TRP A 318 -11.32 0.63 -1.01
N VAL A 319 -11.72 0.74 0.24
CA VAL A 319 -12.99 0.20 0.72
C VAL A 319 -14.05 1.30 0.78
N HIS A 320 -15.31 0.87 0.69
CA HIS A 320 -16.45 1.78 0.64
C HIS A 320 -17.72 1.04 1.08
N PRO A 321 -18.75 1.71 1.61
CA PRO A 321 -19.97 1.06 2.07
C PRO A 321 -20.63 0.13 1.02
N VAL A 322 -20.52 0.47 -0.27
CA VAL A 322 -21.10 -0.32 -1.38
C VAL A 322 -20.06 -1.06 -2.22
N MET A 323 -18.78 -0.90 -1.96
CA MET A 323 -17.69 -1.58 -2.64
C MET A 323 -16.72 -2.15 -1.60
N ARG A 324 -16.88 -3.42 -1.31
CA ARG A 324 -16.13 -4.05 -0.22
C ARG A 324 -14.69 -4.40 -0.59
N ASP A 325 -14.40 -4.58 -1.88
CA ASP A 325 -13.06 -4.86 -2.41
C ASP A 325 -12.88 -4.20 -3.78
N SER A 326 -11.72 -3.60 -4.01
CA SER A 326 -11.31 -3.01 -5.29
C SER A 326 -10.17 -3.77 -5.97
N GLU A 327 -9.58 -4.74 -5.29
CA GLU A 327 -8.47 -5.53 -5.82
C GLU A 327 -8.97 -6.71 -6.67
N PRO A 328 -8.14 -7.26 -7.57
CA PRO A 328 -8.55 -8.37 -8.42
C PRO A 328 -8.72 -9.67 -7.60
N PRO A 329 -9.76 -10.49 -7.87
CA PRO A 329 -10.02 -11.74 -7.15
C PRO A 329 -9.12 -12.87 -7.66
N ILE A 330 -7.81 -12.74 -7.46
CA ILE A 330 -6.78 -13.64 -8.01
C ILE A 330 -6.08 -14.51 -6.97
N TYR A 331 -6.49 -14.46 -5.70
CA TYR A 331 -5.89 -15.24 -4.63
C TYR A 331 -6.76 -16.44 -4.29
N ALA A 332 -6.32 -17.66 -4.66
CA ALA A 332 -7.13 -18.87 -4.51
C ALA A 332 -7.08 -19.48 -3.10
N ASN A 333 -6.06 -19.15 -2.31
CA ASN A 333 -5.81 -19.81 -1.01
C ASN A 333 -5.89 -18.86 0.20
N VAL A 334 -6.06 -17.56 0.01
CA VAL A 334 -6.04 -16.56 1.08
C VAL A 334 -7.06 -15.46 0.83
N SER A 335 -7.57 -14.83 1.90
CA SER A 335 -8.35 -13.59 1.86
C SER A 335 -7.51 -12.50 2.52
N ILE A 336 -6.92 -11.62 1.71
CA ILE A 336 -6.01 -10.57 2.16
C ILE A 336 -6.37 -9.19 1.60
N THR A 337 -7.49 -9.08 0.90
CA THR A 337 -8.01 -7.82 0.35
C THR A 337 -9.48 -7.65 0.70
N GLY A 338 -9.97 -6.42 0.57
CA GLY A 338 -11.35 -6.08 0.87
C GLY A 338 -11.69 -6.07 2.36
N LEU A 339 -12.88 -5.58 2.70
CA LEU A 339 -13.34 -5.38 4.08
C LEU A 339 -13.44 -6.66 4.91
N ASP A 340 -13.54 -7.81 4.29
CA ASP A 340 -13.73 -9.10 4.97
C ASP A 340 -12.42 -9.88 5.19
N CYS A 341 -11.25 -9.26 4.98
CA CYS A 341 -9.96 -9.93 5.09
C CYS A 341 -9.43 -10.02 6.53
N ILE A 342 -10.06 -9.38 7.49
CA ILE A 342 -9.66 -9.39 8.90
C ILE A 342 -10.36 -10.49 9.69
N ASP A 343 -9.73 -10.94 10.76
CA ASP A 343 -10.36 -11.82 11.78
C ASP A 343 -11.13 -10.96 12.83
N ASP A 344 -11.78 -11.63 13.79
CA ASP A 344 -12.57 -10.99 14.87
C ASP A 344 -11.74 -10.05 15.76
N ARG A 345 -10.42 -10.07 15.67
CA ARG A 345 -9.47 -9.17 16.37
C ARG A 345 -8.98 -8.02 15.51
N GLY A 346 -9.45 -7.90 14.26
CA GLY A 346 -8.97 -6.92 13.30
C GLY A 346 -7.59 -7.23 12.70
N MET A 347 -7.18 -8.51 12.72
CA MET A 347 -5.88 -8.96 12.23
C MET A 347 -6.01 -9.60 10.85
N VAL A 348 -5.02 -9.38 10.00
CA VAL A 348 -4.82 -10.11 8.74
C VAL A 348 -3.69 -11.11 8.93
N GLN A 349 -3.96 -12.37 8.56
CA GLN A 349 -2.96 -13.43 8.65
C GLN A 349 -1.93 -13.31 7.51
N VAL A 350 -0.65 -13.41 7.85
CA VAL A 350 0.43 -13.43 6.86
C VAL A 350 0.44 -14.79 6.16
N PRO A 351 0.46 -14.85 4.82
CA PRO A 351 0.54 -16.13 4.10
C PRO A 351 1.82 -16.92 4.44
N GLU A 352 1.70 -18.15 4.90
CA GLU A 352 2.80 -18.99 5.39
C GLU A 352 3.41 -19.94 4.33
N GLY A 353 2.82 -20.04 3.14
CA GLY A 353 3.36 -20.90 2.07
C GLY A 353 4.71 -20.39 1.52
N PRO A 354 5.45 -21.25 0.80
CA PRO A 354 6.74 -20.85 0.19
C PRO A 354 6.62 -19.61 -0.71
N GLY A 355 7.61 -18.74 -0.64
CA GLY A 355 7.62 -17.48 -1.38
C GLY A 355 6.68 -16.45 -0.76
N LEU A 356 5.79 -15.86 -1.56
CA LEU A 356 4.76 -14.94 -1.07
C LEU A 356 3.62 -15.69 -0.34
N GLY A 357 3.59 -17.03 -0.36
CA GLY A 357 2.55 -17.85 0.23
C GLY A 357 1.23 -17.85 -0.57
N ILE A 358 1.26 -17.42 -1.83
CA ILE A 358 0.09 -17.23 -2.67
C ILE A 358 -0.04 -18.32 -3.72
N ILE A 359 -1.26 -18.80 -3.91
CA ILE A 359 -1.68 -19.57 -5.09
C ILE A 359 -2.58 -18.65 -5.92
N TYR A 360 -2.12 -18.28 -7.12
CA TYR A 360 -2.89 -17.44 -8.03
C TYR A 360 -3.96 -18.24 -8.76
N ASP A 361 -5.15 -17.66 -8.92
CA ASP A 361 -6.22 -18.18 -9.77
C ASP A 361 -5.89 -17.90 -11.25
N TRP A 362 -5.13 -18.82 -11.84
CA TRP A 362 -4.72 -18.73 -13.25
C TRP A 362 -5.90 -18.92 -14.21
N ASP A 363 -6.98 -19.60 -13.82
CA ASP A 363 -8.19 -19.74 -14.64
C ASP A 363 -8.86 -18.37 -14.76
N TYR A 364 -9.03 -17.63 -13.66
CA TYR A 364 -9.54 -16.27 -13.69
C TYR A 364 -8.63 -15.34 -14.52
N ILE A 365 -7.33 -15.33 -14.25
CA ILE A 365 -6.36 -14.48 -14.95
C ILE A 365 -6.39 -14.72 -16.45
N ASN A 366 -6.38 -15.97 -16.89
CA ASN A 366 -6.40 -16.34 -18.31
C ASN A 366 -7.73 -15.99 -19.00
N ALA A 367 -8.85 -16.08 -18.27
CA ALA A 367 -10.17 -15.72 -18.82
C ALA A 367 -10.35 -14.21 -19.01
N HIS A 368 -9.51 -13.39 -18.36
CA HIS A 368 -9.59 -11.92 -18.39
C HIS A 368 -8.33 -11.26 -19.01
N ALA A 369 -7.53 -12.03 -19.76
CA ALA A 369 -6.31 -11.61 -20.45
C ALA A 369 -6.56 -10.77 -21.71
#